data_e742752d8a3f76f3fd9d69b9266f3706
#
_entry.id   e742752d8a3f76f3fd9d69b9266f3706
#
_cell.length_a   1.000
_cell.length_b   1.000
_cell.length_c   1.000
_cell.angle_alpha   90.00
_cell.angle_beta   90.00
_cell.angle_gamma   90.00
#
_symmetry.space_group_name_H-M   'P 1'
#
loop_
_entity.id
_entity.type
_entity.pdbx_description
1 polymer ?
#
loop_
_entity_poly.entity_id
_entity_poly.type
_entity_poly.pdbx_seq_one_letter_code
_entity_poly.pdbx_strand_id
1 'polypeptide(L)'
;MNKTVLKRLLSYLKPDRVIVTIVLVVSLISVILDVQLPKILGDATTLISERYIASNYTSVDLEGVFAIAKTLAILYILAAGLNFLGKYFMSRVASDIIYRLQKEIDEKFTRLPVRYFDEQSRGDLLSRATNDIQTIDDSFSQVSNQIFTTVLTFFGIIIMMFTVNIPLAIIGFLGIPLSLFIIGLIGKKSSTAFANRQETTGRLNGYIEEYYAGHEIVKAFNYEDRSQAEFQALNDELYEHAWKAQFFSGLMFPISRLINNIVYVFVAIVGGLFAASGMITIGGIQAILQYMRNISQPMGDAANMIGLTQSMLAAAERIFELLDAEEMEEEGDKEELPAIVGDVQFKHVSFGYTPEVTLMEDLNIDVKAGETVAIVGPTGAGKTTVINLLMRFYDITSGAIEIDGHNIQDYKVDSLRSKVGMVLQDTWLFKGTIRENIRYSRPDATDEEVVQAAKQAFADDFIRKLPDGYDTYITEETDNISGGQKQLLTIARAILASPSIFILDEATSNVDTRTEMQIQKAMDHIMEHKTSFVIAHRLSTIRNADKILVMQKGNVIEQGTHEELLAKQGFYAGLYRAQFE
;
A
#
# COMPACT_ATOMS: atom_id res chain seq x y z
N MET A 1 21.11 -4.33 5.81
CA MET A 1 19.90 -4.58 6.61
C MET A 1 19.68 -3.39 7.54
N ASN A 2 18.58 -2.67 7.38
CA ASN A 2 18.30 -1.45 8.17
C ASN A 2 17.93 -1.84 9.61
N LYS A 3 18.91 -1.75 10.54
CA LYS A 3 18.75 -2.17 11.95
C LYS A 3 17.64 -1.38 12.67
N THR A 4 17.40 -0.15 12.24
CA THR A 4 16.39 0.74 12.82
C THR A 4 14.98 0.24 12.48
N VAL A 5 14.73 -0.10 11.21
CA VAL A 5 13.45 -0.65 10.73
C VAL A 5 13.13 -1.96 11.43
N LEU A 6 14.11 -2.88 11.51
CA LEU A 6 13.92 -4.15 12.23
C LEU A 6 13.60 -3.94 13.71
N LYS A 7 14.31 -3.02 14.39
CA LYS A 7 14.06 -2.72 15.80
C LYS A 7 12.66 -2.14 16.02
N ARG A 8 12.21 -1.26 15.11
CA ARG A 8 10.86 -0.67 15.16
C ARG A 8 9.80 -1.74 14.94
N LEU A 9 9.96 -2.61 13.92
CA LEU A 9 9.04 -3.71 13.65
C LEU A 9 8.95 -4.67 14.85
N LEU A 10 10.09 -5.05 15.45
CA LEU A 10 10.11 -5.87 16.66
C LEU A 10 9.47 -5.17 17.88
N SER A 11 9.39 -3.84 17.88
CA SER A 11 8.72 -3.12 18.98
C SER A 11 7.21 -3.36 19.01
N TYR A 12 6.60 -3.71 17.88
CA TYR A 12 5.18 -4.09 17.81
C TYR A 12 4.86 -5.42 18.51
N LEU A 13 5.89 -6.25 18.79
CA LEU A 13 5.76 -7.47 19.62
C LEU A 13 5.64 -7.18 21.13
N LYS A 14 5.98 -5.96 21.59
CA LYS A 14 6.02 -5.65 23.03
C LYS A 14 4.70 -5.90 23.77
N PRO A 15 3.52 -5.55 23.22
CA PRO A 15 2.25 -5.84 23.89
C PRO A 15 2.03 -7.33 24.10
N ASP A 16 2.47 -8.16 23.15
CA ASP A 16 2.21 -9.60 23.12
C ASP A 16 3.38 -10.43 23.66
N ARG A 17 4.33 -9.81 24.37
CA ARG A 17 5.56 -10.45 24.87
C ARG A 17 5.32 -11.73 25.69
N VAL A 18 4.21 -11.83 26.40
CA VAL A 18 3.88 -13.03 27.21
C VAL A 18 3.53 -14.18 26.27
N ILE A 19 2.68 -13.95 25.27
CA ILE A 19 2.29 -14.95 24.28
C ILE A 19 3.51 -15.39 23.48
N VAL A 20 4.34 -14.45 23.02
CA VAL A 20 5.59 -14.72 22.31
C VAL A 20 6.53 -15.60 23.16
N THR A 21 6.68 -15.30 24.45
CA THR A 21 7.50 -16.12 25.36
C THR A 21 6.95 -17.54 25.49
N ILE A 22 5.63 -17.68 25.63
CA ILE A 22 4.98 -19.00 25.66
C ILE A 22 5.26 -19.78 24.37
N VAL A 23 5.09 -19.13 23.22
CA VAL A 23 5.37 -19.74 21.90
C VAL A 23 6.82 -20.20 21.81
N LEU A 24 7.79 -19.40 22.26
CA LEU A 24 9.20 -19.77 22.27
C LEU A 24 9.48 -21.00 23.14
N VAL A 25 8.89 -21.07 24.32
CA VAL A 25 9.03 -22.24 25.23
C VAL A 25 8.37 -23.49 24.62
N VAL A 26 7.16 -23.36 24.08
CA VAL A 26 6.44 -24.46 23.44
C VAL A 26 7.21 -24.98 22.21
N SER A 27 7.74 -24.06 21.38
CA SER A 27 8.56 -24.41 20.23
C SER A 27 9.86 -25.11 20.64
N LEU A 28 10.53 -24.65 21.69
CA LEU A 28 11.73 -25.29 22.23
C LEU A 28 11.44 -26.73 22.67
N ILE A 29 10.37 -26.95 23.44
CA ILE A 29 9.96 -28.28 23.88
C ILE A 29 9.63 -29.16 22.68
N SER A 30 8.86 -28.66 21.71
CA SER A 30 8.52 -29.39 20.48
C SER A 30 9.77 -29.85 19.73
N VAL A 31 10.74 -28.94 19.53
CA VAL A 31 11.99 -29.28 18.83
C VAL A 31 12.83 -30.29 19.61
N ILE A 32 12.93 -30.17 20.94
CA ILE A 32 13.65 -31.17 21.77
C ILE A 32 13.03 -32.55 21.61
N LEU A 33 11.73 -32.67 21.54
CA LEU A 33 11.05 -33.94 21.29
C LEU A 33 11.34 -34.45 19.88
N ASP A 34 11.18 -33.60 18.86
CA ASP A 34 11.38 -33.97 17.46
C ASP A 34 12.81 -34.49 17.16
N VAL A 35 13.84 -33.84 17.70
CA VAL A 35 15.21 -34.23 17.44
C VAL A 35 15.63 -35.50 18.16
N GLN A 36 14.87 -36.00 19.15
CA GLN A 36 15.12 -37.29 19.80
C GLN A 36 14.52 -38.46 19.02
N LEU A 37 13.49 -38.25 18.20
CA LEU A 37 12.76 -39.32 17.52
C LEU A 37 13.62 -40.22 16.65
N PRO A 38 14.58 -39.72 15.84
CA PRO A 38 15.47 -40.60 15.05
C PRO A 38 16.34 -41.53 15.90
N LYS A 39 16.79 -41.07 17.09
CA LYS A 39 17.57 -41.89 18.00
C LYS A 39 16.71 -43.00 18.62
N ILE A 40 15.52 -42.68 19.11
CA ILE A 40 14.59 -43.65 19.70
C ILE A 40 14.15 -44.69 18.63
N LEU A 41 13.95 -44.27 17.38
CA LEU A 41 13.70 -45.20 16.27
C LEU A 41 14.91 -46.12 16.00
N GLY A 42 16.11 -45.56 16.09
CA GLY A 42 17.36 -46.36 16.02
C GLY A 42 17.45 -47.37 17.14
N ASP A 43 17.10 -47.00 18.38
CA ASP A 43 17.11 -47.92 19.53
C ASP A 43 16.16 -49.12 19.28
N ALA A 44 14.96 -48.86 18.68
CA ALA A 44 14.07 -49.95 18.25
C ALA A 44 14.71 -50.91 17.24
N THR A 45 15.42 -50.34 16.26
CA THR A 45 16.12 -51.14 15.25
C THR A 45 17.26 -51.95 15.88
N THR A 46 17.99 -51.37 16.84
CA THR A 46 19.02 -52.07 17.60
C THR A 46 18.42 -53.25 18.37
N LEU A 47 17.30 -53.01 19.10
CA LEU A 47 16.62 -54.05 19.83
C LEU A 47 16.20 -55.23 18.95
N ILE A 48 15.64 -54.94 17.75
CA ILE A 48 15.24 -55.95 16.78
C ILE A 48 16.48 -56.74 16.31
N SER A 49 17.56 -56.07 15.92
CA SER A 49 18.74 -56.68 15.34
C SER A 49 19.52 -57.55 16.36
N GLU A 50 19.71 -57.04 17.57
CA GLU A 50 20.43 -57.75 18.63
C GLU A 50 19.68 -59.02 19.07
N ARG A 51 18.37 -58.90 19.27
CA ARG A 51 17.56 -60.07 19.68
C ARG A 51 17.47 -61.11 18.57
N TYR A 52 17.30 -60.66 17.32
CA TYR A 52 17.25 -61.54 16.15
C TYR A 52 18.57 -62.31 15.98
N ILE A 53 19.70 -61.65 16.13
CA ILE A 53 21.02 -62.27 16.10
C ILE A 53 21.22 -63.21 17.30
N ALA A 54 20.90 -62.81 18.52
CA ALA A 54 21.02 -63.60 19.72
C ALA A 54 20.14 -64.85 19.73
N SER A 55 19.02 -64.84 19.02
CA SER A 55 18.12 -66.00 18.89
C SER A 55 18.46 -66.97 17.72
N ASN A 56 19.65 -66.83 17.10
CA ASN A 56 19.97 -67.53 15.87
C ASN A 56 18.97 -67.35 14.75
N TYR A 57 18.49 -66.09 14.58
CA TYR A 57 17.56 -65.65 13.53
C TYR A 57 16.12 -66.21 13.65
N THR A 58 15.65 -66.59 14.86
CA THR A 58 14.38 -67.29 15.05
C THR A 58 13.30 -66.45 15.74
N SER A 59 13.64 -65.44 16.54
CA SER A 59 12.66 -64.63 17.29
C SER A 59 13.03 -63.16 17.37
N VAL A 60 12.00 -62.28 17.49
CA VAL A 60 12.12 -60.85 17.71
C VAL A 60 11.39 -60.48 18.99
N ASP A 61 11.88 -59.54 19.76
CA ASP A 61 11.24 -59.00 20.95
C ASP A 61 10.09 -58.06 20.54
N LEU A 62 8.94 -58.63 20.27
CA LEU A 62 7.76 -57.89 19.85
C LEU A 62 7.23 -56.96 20.96
N GLU A 63 7.29 -57.36 22.24
CA GLU A 63 6.83 -56.53 23.37
C GLU A 63 7.68 -55.29 23.53
N GLY A 64 9.00 -55.40 23.47
CA GLY A 64 9.94 -54.30 23.49
C GLY A 64 9.74 -53.33 22.30
N VAL A 65 9.59 -53.88 21.10
CA VAL A 65 9.30 -53.09 19.90
C VAL A 65 7.97 -52.32 20.02
N PHE A 66 6.91 -52.97 20.50
CA PHE A 66 5.62 -52.31 20.74
C PHE A 66 5.72 -51.22 21.80
N ALA A 67 6.49 -51.42 22.87
CA ALA A 67 6.71 -50.40 23.88
C ALA A 67 7.39 -49.14 23.31
N ILE A 68 8.44 -49.32 22.47
CA ILE A 68 9.11 -48.20 21.80
C ILE A 68 8.20 -47.56 20.76
N ALA A 69 7.45 -48.33 19.97
CA ALA A 69 6.49 -47.80 18.99
C ALA A 69 5.40 -46.96 19.65
N LYS A 70 4.86 -47.39 20.79
CA LYS A 70 3.91 -46.64 21.60
C LYS A 70 4.53 -45.31 22.11
N THR A 71 5.76 -45.37 22.60
CA THR A 71 6.49 -44.16 23.06
C THR A 71 6.70 -43.18 21.92
N LEU A 72 7.15 -43.65 20.75
CA LEU A 72 7.30 -42.84 19.54
C LEU A 72 5.97 -42.19 19.14
N ALA A 73 4.85 -42.94 19.11
CA ALA A 73 3.56 -42.42 18.75
C ALA A 73 3.12 -41.31 19.70
N ILE A 74 3.32 -41.49 21.02
CA ILE A 74 2.99 -40.45 22.01
C ILE A 74 3.87 -39.22 21.82
N LEU A 75 5.16 -39.36 21.60
CA LEU A 75 6.09 -38.24 21.41
C LEU A 75 5.78 -37.49 20.11
N TYR A 76 5.46 -38.19 19.00
CA TYR A 76 5.04 -37.54 17.74
C TYR A 76 3.76 -36.74 17.91
N ILE A 77 2.73 -37.32 18.56
CA ILE A 77 1.46 -36.63 18.80
C ILE A 77 1.68 -35.40 19.69
N LEU A 78 2.50 -35.53 20.73
CA LEU A 78 2.80 -34.41 21.64
C LEU A 78 3.59 -33.30 20.92
N ALA A 79 4.65 -33.67 20.16
CA ALA A 79 5.42 -32.71 19.38
C ALA A 79 4.57 -32.00 18.32
N ALA A 80 3.72 -32.75 17.59
CA ALA A 80 2.79 -32.17 16.61
C ALA A 80 1.77 -31.22 17.27
N GLY A 81 1.21 -31.60 18.42
CA GLY A 81 0.29 -30.76 19.19
C GLY A 81 0.94 -29.46 19.66
N LEU A 82 2.16 -29.54 20.20
CA LEU A 82 2.91 -28.36 20.63
C LEU A 82 3.27 -27.45 19.43
N ASN A 83 3.70 -28.03 18.33
CA ASN A 83 4.00 -27.27 17.10
C ASN A 83 2.74 -26.55 16.58
N PHE A 84 1.61 -27.25 16.55
CA PHE A 84 0.32 -26.64 16.18
C PHE A 84 -0.05 -25.46 17.09
N LEU A 85 0.04 -25.63 18.42
CA LEU A 85 -0.24 -24.57 19.37
C LEU A 85 0.70 -23.37 19.18
N GLY A 86 1.99 -23.61 18.99
CA GLY A 86 2.98 -22.57 18.73
C GLY A 86 2.63 -21.75 17.49
N LYS A 87 2.32 -22.42 16.38
CA LYS A 87 1.91 -21.77 15.13
C LYS A 87 0.60 -21.00 15.28
N TYR A 88 -0.39 -21.57 15.96
CA TYR A 88 -1.69 -20.93 16.19
C TYR A 88 -1.55 -19.60 16.95
N PHE A 89 -0.82 -19.63 18.08
CA PHE A 89 -0.63 -18.41 18.87
C PHE A 89 0.23 -17.38 18.16
N MET A 90 1.26 -17.80 17.44
CA MET A 90 2.12 -16.87 16.71
C MET A 90 1.40 -16.23 15.51
N SER A 91 0.55 -16.99 14.81
CA SER A 91 -0.30 -16.43 13.75
C SER A 91 -1.26 -15.36 14.28
N ARG A 92 -1.83 -15.58 15.48
CA ARG A 92 -2.67 -14.57 16.13
C ARG A 92 -1.90 -13.29 16.46
N VAL A 93 -0.69 -13.43 17.03
CA VAL A 93 0.19 -12.28 17.31
C VAL A 93 0.53 -11.52 16.03
N ALA A 94 0.83 -12.24 14.93
CA ALA A 94 1.10 -11.62 13.64
C ALA A 94 -0.10 -10.81 13.15
N SER A 95 -1.31 -11.38 13.18
CA SER A 95 -2.54 -10.68 12.78
C SER A 95 -2.82 -9.44 13.65
N ASP A 96 -2.56 -9.51 14.96
CA ASP A 96 -2.73 -8.37 15.88
C ASP A 96 -1.75 -7.23 15.57
N ILE A 97 -0.52 -7.55 15.14
CA ILE A 97 0.47 -6.56 14.70
C ILE A 97 0.02 -5.87 13.42
N ILE A 98 -0.43 -6.65 12.43
CA ILE A 98 -0.91 -6.10 11.16
C ILE A 98 -2.13 -5.20 11.38
N TYR A 99 -3.08 -5.62 12.21
CA TYR A 99 -4.23 -4.79 12.57
C TYR A 99 -3.81 -3.44 13.15
N ARG A 100 -2.84 -3.44 14.09
CA ARG A 100 -2.32 -2.19 14.68
C ARG A 100 -1.63 -1.31 13.64
N LEU A 101 -0.84 -1.91 12.76
CA LEU A 101 -0.15 -1.18 11.69
C LEU A 101 -1.13 -0.56 10.70
N GLN A 102 -2.17 -1.31 10.29
CA GLN A 102 -3.24 -0.79 9.42
C GLN A 102 -3.98 0.38 10.07
N LYS A 103 -4.30 0.25 11.37
CA LYS A 103 -4.95 1.32 12.12
C LYS A 103 -4.09 2.59 12.19
N GLU A 104 -2.78 2.45 12.46
CA GLU A 104 -1.86 3.59 12.49
C GLU A 104 -1.75 4.28 11.12
N ILE A 105 -1.78 3.51 10.02
CA ILE A 105 -1.76 4.06 8.66
C ILE A 105 -3.07 4.81 8.36
N ASP A 106 -4.22 4.25 8.72
CA ASP A 106 -5.52 4.89 8.51
C ASP A 106 -5.61 6.22 9.28
N GLU A 107 -5.24 6.20 10.58
CA GLU A 107 -5.16 7.40 11.39
C GLU A 107 -4.15 8.43 10.81
N LYS A 108 -3.03 7.95 10.26
CA LYS A 108 -2.03 8.81 9.62
C LYS A 108 -2.57 9.51 8.40
N PHE A 109 -3.28 8.79 7.51
CA PHE A 109 -3.88 9.38 6.33
C PHE A 109 -4.84 10.53 6.64
N THR A 110 -5.57 10.45 7.75
CA THR A 110 -6.48 11.54 8.14
C THR A 110 -5.75 12.79 8.67
N ARG A 111 -4.49 12.65 9.10
CA ARG A 111 -3.69 13.75 9.67
C ARG A 111 -2.67 14.34 8.69
N LEU A 112 -2.45 13.70 7.55
CA LEU A 112 -1.50 14.18 6.56
C LEU A 112 -2.05 15.42 5.82
N PRO A 113 -1.21 16.43 5.54
CA PRO A 113 -1.61 17.59 4.75
C PRO A 113 -1.88 17.19 3.29
N VAL A 114 -2.75 17.96 2.60
CA VAL A 114 -3.06 17.76 1.18
C VAL A 114 -1.79 17.77 0.32
N ARG A 115 -0.81 18.60 0.68
CA ARG A 115 0.50 18.66 0.03
C ARG A 115 1.15 17.29 -0.12
N TYR A 116 1.08 16.44 0.92
CA TYR A 116 1.66 15.10 0.87
C TYR A 116 1.04 14.23 -0.23
N PHE A 117 -0.27 14.35 -0.43
CA PHE A 117 -0.99 13.61 -1.47
C PHE A 117 -0.73 14.15 -2.87
N ASP A 118 -0.46 15.44 -3.00
CA ASP A 118 -0.16 16.08 -4.29
C ASP A 118 1.29 15.78 -4.75
N GLU A 119 2.23 15.62 -3.81
CA GLU A 119 3.63 15.29 -4.09
C GLU A 119 3.85 13.80 -4.42
N GLN A 120 2.95 12.92 -3.98
CA GLN A 120 3.05 11.47 -4.15
C GLN A 120 2.10 10.94 -5.23
N SER A 121 2.50 9.88 -5.94
CA SER A 121 1.56 9.23 -6.84
C SER A 121 0.47 8.48 -6.06
N ARG A 122 -0.78 8.60 -6.50
CA ARG A 122 -1.92 7.87 -5.87
C ARG A 122 -1.70 6.36 -5.84
N GLY A 123 -1.07 5.82 -6.89
CA GLY A 123 -0.74 4.40 -6.98
C GLY A 123 0.29 3.96 -5.94
N ASP A 124 1.31 4.79 -5.67
CA ASP A 124 2.31 4.48 -4.63
C ASP A 124 1.70 4.49 -3.24
N LEU A 125 0.88 5.49 -2.92
CA LEU A 125 0.18 5.56 -1.63
C LEU A 125 -0.75 4.36 -1.40
N LEU A 126 -1.52 3.99 -2.43
CA LEU A 126 -2.39 2.82 -2.37
C LEU A 126 -1.56 1.53 -2.21
N SER A 127 -0.45 1.42 -2.93
CA SER A 127 0.46 0.27 -2.82
C SER A 127 1.06 0.14 -1.41
N ARG A 128 1.43 1.25 -0.76
CA ARG A 128 1.90 1.25 0.64
C ARG A 128 0.80 0.78 1.61
N ALA A 129 -0.43 1.24 1.41
CA ALA A 129 -1.57 0.88 2.27
C ALA A 129 -2.10 -0.55 2.03
N THR A 130 -1.77 -1.20 0.91
CA THR A 130 -2.28 -2.53 0.56
C THR A 130 -1.16 -3.55 0.37
N ASN A 131 -0.36 -3.41 -0.69
CA ASN A 131 0.64 -4.41 -1.08
C ASN A 131 1.79 -4.52 -0.07
N ASP A 132 2.25 -3.39 0.49
CA ASP A 132 3.34 -3.42 1.46
C ASP A 132 2.89 -4.01 2.79
N ILE A 133 1.66 -3.70 3.24
CA ILE A 133 1.07 -4.34 4.42
C ILE A 133 0.93 -5.84 4.19
N GLN A 134 0.40 -6.26 3.03
CA GLN A 134 0.27 -7.67 2.70
C GLN A 134 1.63 -8.38 2.68
N THR A 135 2.67 -7.73 2.12
CA THR A 135 4.04 -8.26 2.11
C THR A 135 4.59 -8.44 3.53
N ILE A 136 4.29 -7.50 4.43
CA ILE A 136 4.68 -7.64 5.85
C ILE A 136 3.90 -8.79 6.50
N ASP A 137 2.58 -8.89 6.30
CA ASP A 137 1.75 -9.95 6.87
C ASP A 137 2.25 -11.34 6.50
N ASP A 138 2.37 -11.60 5.19
CA ASP A 138 2.81 -12.88 4.67
C ASP A 138 4.23 -13.25 5.16
N SER A 139 5.15 -12.28 5.07
CA SER A 139 6.54 -12.50 5.45
C SER A 139 6.71 -12.60 6.96
N PHE A 140 6.05 -11.75 7.74
CA PHE A 140 6.15 -11.74 9.20
C PHE A 140 5.55 -13.00 9.81
N SER A 141 4.36 -13.41 9.35
CA SER A 141 3.71 -14.65 9.79
C SER A 141 4.57 -15.86 9.52
N GLN A 142 5.17 -15.95 8.33
CA GLN A 142 6.02 -17.09 7.95
C GLN A 142 7.36 -17.08 8.69
N VAL A 143 8.06 -15.94 8.72
CA VAL A 143 9.37 -15.80 9.37
C VAL A 143 9.24 -16.03 10.88
N SER A 144 8.24 -15.41 11.53
CA SER A 144 8.06 -15.51 12.98
C SER A 144 7.73 -16.93 13.45
N ASN A 145 6.95 -17.68 12.67
CA ASN A 145 6.63 -19.07 12.98
C ASN A 145 7.81 -20.01 12.78
N GLN A 146 8.71 -19.69 11.86
CA GLN A 146 9.71 -20.65 11.39
C GLN A 146 11.13 -20.38 11.91
N ILE A 147 11.50 -19.11 12.19
CA ILE A 147 12.88 -18.75 12.54
C ILE A 147 13.41 -19.53 13.75
N PHE A 148 12.62 -19.59 14.82
CA PHE A 148 13.00 -20.24 16.05
C PHE A 148 13.11 -21.75 15.89
N THR A 149 12.09 -22.37 15.28
CA THR A 149 12.06 -23.82 15.06
C THR A 149 13.19 -24.26 14.13
N THR A 150 13.44 -23.52 13.04
CA THR A 150 14.51 -23.82 12.07
C THR A 150 15.90 -23.79 12.72
N VAL A 151 16.21 -22.71 13.47
CA VAL A 151 17.51 -22.57 14.14
C VAL A 151 17.70 -23.66 15.21
N LEU A 152 16.69 -23.86 16.07
CA LEU A 152 16.76 -24.88 17.11
C LEU A 152 16.86 -26.30 16.55
N THR A 153 16.09 -26.61 15.51
CA THR A 153 16.14 -27.93 14.84
C THR A 153 17.50 -28.17 14.21
N PHE A 154 18.06 -27.17 13.51
CA PHE A 154 19.38 -27.29 12.88
C PHE A 154 20.47 -27.61 13.91
N PHE A 155 20.58 -26.82 14.98
CA PHE A 155 21.55 -27.07 16.03
C PHE A 155 21.23 -28.35 16.83
N GLY A 156 19.96 -28.61 17.09
CA GLY A 156 19.51 -29.85 17.77
C GLY A 156 19.91 -31.12 17.02
N ILE A 157 19.73 -31.17 15.69
CA ILE A 157 20.15 -32.28 14.86
C ILE A 157 21.67 -32.46 14.94
N ILE A 158 22.45 -31.38 14.82
CA ILE A 158 23.93 -31.48 14.92
C ILE A 158 24.35 -32.04 16.27
N ILE A 159 23.80 -31.50 17.37
CA ILE A 159 24.11 -32.00 18.73
C ILE A 159 23.78 -33.50 18.82
N MET A 160 22.59 -33.91 18.38
CA MET A 160 22.20 -35.34 18.44
C MET A 160 23.08 -36.25 17.60
N MET A 161 23.52 -35.82 16.41
CA MET A 161 24.49 -36.60 15.60
C MET A 161 25.78 -36.87 16.37
N PHE A 162 26.32 -35.83 17.04
CA PHE A 162 27.54 -35.98 17.85
C PHE A 162 27.36 -36.85 19.10
N THR A 163 26.13 -36.90 19.66
CA THR A 163 25.85 -37.82 20.80
C THR A 163 25.75 -39.29 20.38
N VAL A 164 25.43 -39.59 19.11
CA VAL A 164 25.33 -40.95 18.61
C VAL A 164 26.71 -41.51 18.26
N ASN A 165 27.48 -40.84 17.40
CA ASN A 165 28.84 -41.25 17.04
C ASN A 165 29.61 -40.09 16.43
N ILE A 166 30.71 -39.66 17.08
CA ILE A 166 31.49 -38.48 16.69
C ILE A 166 32.12 -38.61 15.29
N PRO A 167 32.84 -39.70 14.95
CA PRO A 167 33.44 -39.85 13.63
C PRO A 167 32.43 -39.80 12.47
N LEU A 168 31.29 -40.48 12.61
CA LEU A 168 30.25 -40.49 11.58
C LEU A 168 29.52 -39.12 11.49
N ALA A 169 29.34 -38.43 12.63
CA ALA A 169 28.79 -37.08 12.66
C ALA A 169 29.69 -36.10 11.90
N ILE A 170 31.02 -36.19 12.04
CA ILE A 170 31.98 -35.38 11.29
C ILE A 170 31.85 -35.62 9.79
N ILE A 171 31.82 -36.89 9.36
CA ILE A 171 31.66 -37.23 7.93
C ILE A 171 30.34 -36.66 7.37
N GLY A 172 29.22 -36.86 8.09
CA GLY A 172 27.92 -36.33 7.71
C GLY A 172 27.90 -34.79 7.62
N PHE A 173 28.56 -34.14 8.61
CA PHE A 173 28.64 -32.67 8.66
C PHE A 173 29.47 -32.09 7.51
N LEU A 174 30.50 -32.77 7.01
CA LEU A 174 31.32 -32.31 5.87
C LEU A 174 30.49 -32.13 4.57
N GLY A 175 29.36 -32.79 4.44
CA GLY A 175 28.42 -32.60 3.33
C GLY A 175 27.82 -31.18 3.27
N ILE A 176 27.67 -30.54 4.43
CA ILE A 176 27.04 -29.20 4.52
C ILE A 176 27.92 -28.13 3.86
N PRO A 177 29.17 -27.89 4.28
CA PRO A 177 30.03 -26.87 3.65
C PRO A 177 30.29 -27.18 2.17
N LEU A 178 30.37 -28.43 1.78
CA LEU A 178 30.51 -28.82 0.37
C LEU A 178 29.26 -28.42 -0.44
N SER A 179 28.07 -28.68 0.07
CA SER A 179 26.82 -28.27 -0.57
C SER A 179 26.72 -26.73 -0.67
N LEU A 180 27.03 -26.03 0.41
CA LEU A 180 27.01 -24.56 0.43
C LEU A 180 27.99 -23.95 -0.57
N PHE A 181 29.17 -24.51 -0.69
CA PHE A 181 30.18 -24.06 -1.66
C PHE A 181 29.68 -24.19 -3.11
N ILE A 182 29.14 -25.36 -3.46
CA ILE A 182 28.67 -25.63 -4.82
C ILE A 182 27.40 -24.80 -5.14
N ILE A 183 26.47 -24.73 -4.18
CA ILE A 183 25.28 -23.87 -4.31
C ILE A 183 25.68 -22.40 -4.49
N GLY A 184 26.69 -21.90 -3.77
CA GLY A 184 27.22 -20.56 -3.90
C GLY A 184 27.76 -20.26 -5.30
N LEU A 185 28.45 -21.21 -5.91
CA LEU A 185 28.95 -21.09 -7.30
C LEU A 185 27.81 -21.01 -8.32
N ILE A 186 26.78 -21.85 -8.17
CA ILE A 186 25.60 -21.84 -9.04
C ILE A 186 24.76 -20.59 -8.78
N GLY A 187 24.60 -20.20 -7.52
CA GLY A 187 23.84 -19.06 -7.07
C GLY A 187 24.31 -17.75 -7.68
N LYS A 188 25.62 -17.57 -7.83
CA LYS A 188 26.17 -16.38 -8.50
C LYS A 188 25.72 -16.27 -9.96
N LYS A 189 25.73 -17.39 -10.70
CA LYS A 189 25.24 -17.42 -12.11
C LYS A 189 23.73 -17.26 -12.18
N SER A 190 23.00 -17.88 -11.27
CA SER A 190 21.56 -17.77 -11.15
C SER A 190 21.14 -16.33 -10.87
N SER A 191 21.76 -15.65 -9.90
CA SER A 191 21.46 -14.26 -9.54
C SER A 191 21.62 -13.30 -10.72
N THR A 192 22.71 -13.45 -11.51
CA THR A 192 22.90 -12.63 -12.72
C THR A 192 21.82 -12.90 -13.75
N ALA A 193 21.45 -14.16 -13.98
CA ALA A 193 20.40 -14.52 -14.93
C ALA A 193 19.01 -14.00 -14.47
N PHE A 194 18.72 -14.04 -13.18
CA PHE A 194 17.49 -13.46 -12.63
C PHE A 194 17.44 -11.94 -12.76
N ALA A 195 18.57 -11.24 -12.52
CA ALA A 195 18.64 -9.78 -12.70
C ALA A 195 18.33 -9.39 -14.15
N ASN A 196 18.96 -10.06 -15.13
CA ASN A 196 18.70 -9.81 -16.55
C ASN A 196 17.24 -10.13 -16.92
N ARG A 197 16.68 -11.24 -16.42
CA ARG A 197 15.26 -11.56 -16.62
C ARG A 197 14.35 -10.46 -16.08
N GLN A 198 14.62 -9.96 -14.86
CA GLN A 198 13.81 -8.92 -14.23
C GLN A 198 13.84 -7.61 -15.00
N GLU A 199 15.03 -7.21 -15.47
CA GLU A 199 15.20 -6.03 -16.32
C GLU A 199 14.41 -6.15 -17.62
N THR A 200 14.55 -7.29 -18.33
CA THR A 200 13.82 -7.51 -19.59
C THR A 200 12.31 -7.63 -19.36
N THR A 201 11.88 -8.22 -18.24
CA THR A 201 10.45 -8.25 -17.85
C THR A 201 9.91 -6.83 -17.63
N GLY A 202 10.67 -5.96 -16.96
CA GLY A 202 10.29 -4.55 -16.78
C GLY A 202 10.15 -3.81 -18.11
N ARG A 203 11.10 -4.00 -19.03
CA ARG A 203 11.05 -3.40 -20.38
C ARG A 203 9.83 -3.90 -21.19
N LEU A 204 9.55 -5.21 -21.13
CA LEU A 204 8.40 -5.79 -21.82
C LEU A 204 7.06 -5.28 -21.24
N ASN A 205 6.95 -5.19 -19.91
CA ASN A 205 5.75 -4.66 -19.27
C ASN A 205 5.52 -3.18 -19.62
N GLY A 206 6.58 -2.35 -19.58
CA GLY A 206 6.49 -0.95 -20.02
C GLY A 206 6.05 -0.82 -21.49
N TYR A 207 6.58 -1.69 -22.37
CA TYR A 207 6.16 -1.75 -23.75
C TYR A 207 4.66 -2.10 -23.89
N ILE A 208 4.19 -3.13 -23.15
CA ILE A 208 2.78 -3.54 -23.17
C ILE A 208 1.88 -2.40 -22.68
N GLU A 209 2.24 -1.73 -21.59
CA GLU A 209 1.49 -0.62 -21.02
C GLU A 209 1.37 0.55 -22.03
N GLU A 210 2.49 0.94 -22.64
CA GLU A 210 2.53 2.02 -23.64
C GLU A 210 1.64 1.72 -24.85
N TYR A 211 1.77 0.51 -25.41
CA TYR A 211 1.00 0.13 -26.61
C TYR A 211 -0.47 -0.17 -26.30
N TYR A 212 -0.78 -0.63 -25.10
CA TYR A 212 -2.17 -0.80 -24.66
C TYR A 212 -2.85 0.56 -24.45
N ALA A 213 -2.20 1.48 -23.77
CA ALA A 213 -2.72 2.84 -23.57
C ALA A 213 -2.84 3.60 -24.91
N GLY A 214 -1.87 3.40 -25.82
CA GLY A 214 -1.86 4.01 -27.15
C GLY A 214 -2.56 3.19 -28.26
N HIS A 215 -3.38 2.17 -27.90
CA HIS A 215 -3.93 1.22 -28.90
C HIS A 215 -4.71 1.89 -30.04
N GLU A 216 -5.49 2.91 -29.76
CA GLU A 216 -6.22 3.68 -30.79
C GLU A 216 -5.28 4.35 -31.78
N ILE A 217 -4.13 4.86 -31.30
CA ILE A 217 -3.11 5.49 -32.14
C ILE A 217 -2.43 4.43 -33.03
N VAL A 218 -2.09 3.26 -32.46
CA VAL A 218 -1.54 2.13 -33.20
C VAL A 218 -2.47 1.76 -34.36
N LYS A 219 -3.79 1.67 -34.07
CA LYS A 219 -4.82 1.37 -35.09
C LYS A 219 -4.97 2.48 -36.15
N ALA A 220 -5.01 3.74 -35.69
CA ALA A 220 -5.19 4.89 -36.60
C ALA A 220 -4.04 5.03 -37.64
N PHE A 221 -2.83 4.63 -37.26
CA PHE A 221 -1.64 4.74 -38.09
C PHE A 221 -1.20 3.40 -38.73
N ASN A 222 -1.96 2.30 -38.59
CA ASN A 222 -1.66 0.95 -39.07
C ASN A 222 -0.24 0.48 -38.66
N TYR A 223 0.08 0.65 -37.38
CA TYR A 223 1.42 0.37 -36.82
C TYR A 223 1.55 -1.04 -36.21
N GLU A 224 0.53 -1.92 -36.41
CA GLU A 224 0.43 -3.23 -35.78
C GLU A 224 1.59 -4.14 -36.09
N ASP A 225 1.95 -4.28 -37.37
CA ASP A 225 3.02 -5.19 -37.81
C ASP A 225 4.36 -4.81 -37.17
N ARG A 226 4.64 -3.51 -37.08
CA ARG A 226 5.88 -3.02 -36.46
C ARG A 226 5.86 -3.21 -34.95
N SER A 227 4.73 -2.90 -34.30
CA SER A 227 4.54 -3.16 -32.89
C SER A 227 4.72 -4.64 -32.53
N GLN A 228 4.16 -5.53 -33.37
CA GLN A 228 4.32 -6.97 -33.17
C GLN A 228 5.78 -7.42 -33.32
N ALA A 229 6.52 -6.87 -34.28
CA ALA A 229 7.94 -7.18 -34.46
C ALA A 229 8.79 -6.73 -33.25
N GLU A 230 8.54 -5.53 -32.71
CA GLU A 230 9.24 -5.00 -31.56
C GLU A 230 8.90 -5.82 -30.29
N PHE A 231 7.62 -6.18 -30.10
CA PHE A 231 7.19 -7.09 -29.02
C PHE A 231 7.90 -8.44 -29.11
N GLN A 232 7.95 -9.04 -30.33
CA GLN A 232 8.58 -10.33 -30.53
C GLN A 232 10.07 -10.30 -30.18
N ALA A 233 10.79 -9.24 -30.55
CA ALA A 233 12.20 -9.08 -30.21
C ALA A 233 12.44 -9.03 -28.68
N LEU A 234 11.61 -8.27 -27.94
CA LEU A 234 11.67 -8.21 -26.48
C LEU A 234 11.29 -9.55 -25.83
N ASN A 235 10.31 -10.24 -26.39
CA ASN A 235 9.85 -11.54 -25.90
C ASN A 235 10.91 -12.64 -26.12
N ASP A 236 11.62 -12.62 -27.25
CA ASP A 236 12.71 -13.53 -27.52
C ASP A 236 13.91 -13.28 -26.58
N GLU A 237 14.22 -12.00 -26.30
CA GLU A 237 15.23 -11.63 -25.30
C GLU A 237 14.82 -12.12 -23.90
N LEU A 238 13.55 -11.93 -23.53
CA LEU A 238 13.01 -12.43 -22.25
C LEU A 238 13.10 -13.96 -22.17
N TYR A 239 12.76 -14.67 -23.23
CA TYR A 239 12.89 -16.13 -23.29
C TYR A 239 14.33 -16.59 -23.01
N GLU A 240 15.32 -15.95 -23.65
CA GLU A 240 16.74 -16.25 -23.45
C GLU A 240 17.18 -16.03 -21.98
N HIS A 241 16.73 -14.98 -21.33
CA HIS A 241 17.06 -14.70 -19.93
C HIS A 241 16.28 -15.60 -18.97
N ALA A 242 15.00 -15.84 -19.27
CA ALA A 242 14.12 -16.63 -18.42
C ALA A 242 14.56 -18.10 -18.34
N TRP A 243 14.84 -18.76 -19.47
CA TRP A 243 15.26 -20.15 -19.44
C TRP A 243 16.61 -20.34 -18.74
N LYS A 244 17.56 -19.41 -18.91
CA LYS A 244 18.86 -19.45 -18.20
C LYS A 244 18.67 -19.28 -16.70
N ALA A 245 17.82 -18.31 -16.29
CA ALA A 245 17.50 -18.13 -14.87
C ALA A 245 16.86 -19.37 -14.26
N GLN A 246 15.89 -19.97 -14.97
CA GLN A 246 15.20 -21.17 -14.53
C GLN A 246 16.12 -22.39 -14.48
N PHE A 247 17.00 -22.56 -15.48
CA PHE A 247 17.96 -23.66 -15.54
C PHE A 247 18.94 -23.62 -14.36
N PHE A 248 19.61 -22.47 -14.14
CA PHE A 248 20.58 -22.37 -13.04
C PHE A 248 19.91 -22.49 -11.67
N SER A 249 18.75 -21.89 -11.49
CA SER A 249 17.96 -22.05 -10.25
C SER A 249 17.52 -23.50 -10.05
N GLY A 250 17.00 -24.12 -11.12
CA GLY A 250 16.53 -25.50 -11.08
C GLY A 250 17.62 -26.54 -10.79
N LEU A 251 18.88 -26.24 -11.09
CA LEU A 251 20.01 -27.12 -10.77
C LEU A 251 20.37 -27.18 -9.28
N MET A 252 20.04 -26.16 -8.50
CA MET A 252 20.44 -26.06 -7.10
C MET A 252 19.96 -27.26 -6.28
N PHE A 253 18.68 -27.61 -6.39
CA PHE A 253 18.06 -28.68 -5.62
C PHE A 253 18.58 -30.08 -6.03
N PRO A 254 18.64 -30.49 -7.31
CA PRO A 254 19.20 -31.78 -7.74
C PRO A 254 20.64 -31.96 -7.35
N ILE A 255 21.50 -30.94 -7.49
CA ILE A 255 22.93 -31.02 -7.15
C ILE A 255 23.10 -31.13 -5.63
N SER A 256 22.38 -30.36 -4.84
CA SER A 256 22.37 -30.47 -3.38
C SER A 256 21.96 -31.89 -2.94
N ARG A 257 20.92 -32.44 -3.56
CA ARG A 257 20.44 -33.80 -3.30
C ARG A 257 21.48 -34.85 -3.70
N LEU A 258 22.17 -34.66 -4.83
CA LEU A 258 23.25 -35.56 -5.27
C LEU A 258 24.40 -35.60 -4.25
N ILE A 259 24.87 -34.43 -3.78
CA ILE A 259 25.91 -34.31 -2.77
C ILE A 259 25.50 -35.04 -1.49
N ASN A 260 24.28 -34.75 -1.01
CA ASN A 260 23.76 -35.40 0.19
C ASN A 260 23.64 -36.91 0.05
N ASN A 261 23.25 -37.44 -1.12
CA ASN A 261 23.20 -38.88 -1.38
C ASN A 261 24.60 -39.51 -1.42
N ILE A 262 25.61 -38.83 -1.98
CA ILE A 262 27.00 -39.31 -1.95
C ILE A 262 27.48 -39.39 -0.51
N VAL A 263 27.29 -38.33 0.30
CA VAL A 263 27.70 -38.35 1.72
C VAL A 263 26.93 -39.42 2.50
N TYR A 264 25.62 -39.61 2.22
CA TYR A 264 24.79 -40.66 2.81
C TYR A 264 25.39 -42.06 2.54
N VAL A 265 25.82 -42.35 1.30
CA VAL A 265 26.46 -43.61 0.94
C VAL A 265 27.79 -43.80 1.71
N PHE A 266 28.61 -42.76 1.80
CA PHE A 266 29.85 -42.78 2.58
C PHE A 266 29.59 -43.10 4.06
N VAL A 267 28.62 -42.41 4.68
CA VAL A 267 28.24 -42.68 6.08
C VAL A 267 27.69 -44.09 6.26
N ALA A 268 26.91 -44.59 5.29
CA ALA A 268 26.41 -45.99 5.36
C ALA A 268 27.54 -47.02 5.29
N ILE A 269 28.52 -46.82 4.39
CA ILE A 269 29.67 -47.73 4.24
C ILE A 269 30.54 -47.69 5.51
N VAL A 270 30.98 -46.50 5.93
CA VAL A 270 31.84 -46.35 7.12
C VAL A 270 31.09 -46.78 8.39
N GLY A 271 29.80 -46.45 8.50
CA GLY A 271 28.94 -46.91 9.58
C GLY A 271 28.80 -48.41 9.63
N GLY A 272 28.66 -49.07 8.48
CA GLY A 272 28.68 -50.55 8.39
C GLY A 272 29.99 -51.18 8.87
N LEU A 273 31.13 -50.58 8.51
CA LEU A 273 32.44 -51.01 9.01
C LEU A 273 32.56 -50.80 10.53
N PHE A 274 32.07 -49.69 11.05
CA PHE A 274 32.06 -49.43 12.49
C PHE A 274 31.10 -50.37 13.24
N ALA A 275 29.98 -50.74 12.66
CA ALA A 275 29.08 -51.73 13.25
C ALA A 275 29.72 -53.12 13.29
N ALA A 276 30.39 -53.52 12.23
CA ALA A 276 31.14 -54.81 12.19
C ALA A 276 32.26 -54.86 13.24
N SER A 277 32.86 -53.72 13.62
CA SER A 277 33.85 -53.60 14.68
C SER A 277 33.26 -53.35 16.08
N GLY A 278 31.95 -53.27 16.22
CA GLY A 278 31.28 -53.02 17.50
C GLY A 278 31.34 -51.56 17.99
N MET A 279 31.81 -50.60 17.16
CA MET A 279 31.93 -49.19 17.54
C MET A 279 30.61 -48.42 17.48
N ILE A 280 29.59 -48.93 16.80
CA ILE A 280 28.25 -48.37 16.72
C ILE A 280 27.21 -49.48 16.52
N THR A 281 25.99 -49.27 16.97
CA THR A 281 24.87 -50.17 16.72
C THR A 281 24.23 -49.92 15.33
N ILE A 282 23.52 -50.91 14.78
CA ILE A 282 22.78 -50.76 13.52
C ILE A 282 21.79 -49.62 13.61
N GLY A 283 21.08 -49.48 14.74
CA GLY A 283 20.17 -48.39 15.00
C GLY A 283 20.87 -47.03 15.11
N GLY A 284 22.12 -47.00 15.62
CA GLY A 284 22.92 -45.77 15.62
C GLY A 284 23.24 -45.28 14.21
N ILE A 285 23.55 -46.20 13.27
CA ILE A 285 23.72 -45.84 11.84
C ILE A 285 22.42 -45.28 11.29
N GLN A 286 21.30 -45.96 11.53
CA GLN A 286 19.97 -45.50 11.09
C GLN A 286 19.64 -44.11 11.61
N ALA A 287 19.91 -43.84 12.88
CA ALA A 287 19.68 -42.52 13.50
C ALA A 287 20.49 -41.42 12.79
N ILE A 288 21.81 -41.67 12.55
CA ILE A 288 22.65 -40.69 11.84
C ILE A 288 22.15 -40.43 10.41
N LEU A 289 21.81 -41.48 9.66
CA LEU A 289 21.27 -41.36 8.31
C LEU A 289 19.96 -40.59 8.29
N GLN A 290 19.10 -40.76 9.30
CA GLN A 290 17.87 -40.00 9.45
C GLN A 290 18.13 -38.52 9.77
N TYR A 291 19.09 -38.25 10.66
CA TYR A 291 19.50 -36.85 10.95
C TYR A 291 20.05 -36.15 9.72
N MET A 292 20.88 -36.84 8.90
CA MET A 292 21.38 -36.28 7.64
C MET A 292 20.29 -35.96 6.64
N ARG A 293 19.23 -36.75 6.58
CA ARG A 293 18.06 -36.45 5.74
C ARG A 293 17.30 -35.22 6.26
N ASN A 294 17.14 -35.12 7.58
CA ASN A 294 16.37 -34.09 8.22
C ASN A 294 17.09 -32.73 8.23
N ILE A 295 18.43 -32.67 8.13
CA ILE A 295 19.20 -31.42 8.19
C ILE A 295 19.03 -30.54 6.94
N SER A 296 18.67 -31.14 5.81
CA SER A 296 18.48 -30.40 4.55
C SER A 296 17.29 -29.44 4.58
N GLN A 297 16.22 -29.79 5.32
CA GLN A 297 15.02 -28.95 5.41
C GLN A 297 15.30 -27.61 6.13
N PRO A 298 15.87 -27.58 7.36
CA PRO A 298 16.22 -26.33 8.04
C PRO A 298 17.15 -25.42 7.22
N MET A 299 18.05 -25.99 6.42
CA MET A 299 18.92 -25.19 5.54
C MET A 299 18.15 -24.50 4.42
N GLY A 300 17.21 -25.21 3.79
CA GLY A 300 16.33 -24.63 2.76
C GLY A 300 15.43 -23.55 3.34
N ASP A 301 14.85 -23.80 4.50
CA ASP A 301 14.01 -22.88 5.23
C ASP A 301 14.76 -21.59 5.60
N ALA A 302 15.99 -21.71 6.10
CA ALA A 302 16.83 -20.56 6.43
C ALA A 302 17.13 -19.68 5.20
N ALA A 303 17.40 -20.29 4.05
CA ALA A 303 17.63 -19.55 2.80
C ALA A 303 16.36 -18.77 2.35
N ASN A 304 15.19 -19.41 2.42
CA ASN A 304 13.90 -18.75 2.10
C ASN A 304 13.61 -17.60 3.06
N MET A 305 13.85 -17.78 4.36
CA MET A 305 13.62 -16.76 5.39
C MET A 305 14.47 -15.50 5.19
N ILE A 306 15.69 -15.62 4.65
CA ILE A 306 16.52 -14.45 4.32
C ILE A 306 15.81 -13.60 3.28
N GLY A 307 15.27 -14.20 2.21
CA GLY A 307 14.52 -13.48 1.17
C GLY A 307 13.26 -12.82 1.71
N LEU A 308 12.45 -13.55 2.48
CA LEU A 308 11.23 -13.02 3.10
C LEU A 308 11.53 -11.87 4.06
N THR A 309 12.60 -12.00 4.87
CA THR A 309 13.01 -10.93 5.79
C THR A 309 13.44 -9.67 5.03
N GLN A 310 14.15 -9.80 3.90
CA GLN A 310 14.52 -8.65 3.07
C GLN A 310 13.30 -7.95 2.47
N SER A 311 12.34 -8.71 1.93
CA SER A 311 11.09 -8.16 1.39
C SER A 311 10.26 -7.46 2.47
N MET A 312 10.13 -8.09 3.64
CA MET A 312 9.43 -7.52 4.79
C MET A 312 10.06 -6.20 5.26
N LEU A 313 11.40 -6.14 5.34
CA LEU A 313 12.10 -4.94 5.77
C LEU A 313 11.97 -3.80 4.75
N ALA A 314 12.00 -4.11 3.45
CA ALA A 314 11.81 -3.11 2.40
C ALA A 314 10.38 -2.53 2.42
N ALA A 315 9.36 -3.38 2.58
CA ALA A 315 7.98 -2.95 2.74
C ALA A 315 7.77 -2.13 4.03
N ALA A 316 8.34 -2.59 5.15
CA ALA A 316 8.28 -1.87 6.43
C ALA A 316 8.97 -0.50 6.37
N GLU A 317 10.07 -0.36 5.63
CA GLU A 317 10.76 0.91 5.45
C GLU A 317 9.85 1.94 4.76
N ARG A 318 9.17 1.57 3.67
CA ARG A 318 8.21 2.45 2.97
C ARG A 318 6.99 2.82 3.83
N ILE A 319 6.49 1.88 4.63
CA ILE A 319 5.39 2.16 5.57
C ILE A 319 5.85 3.11 6.68
N PHE A 320 7.06 2.91 7.22
CA PHE A 320 7.56 3.80 8.26
C PHE A 320 7.90 5.20 7.75
N GLU A 321 8.32 5.33 6.48
CA GLU A 321 8.43 6.65 5.83
C GLU A 321 7.08 7.37 5.80
N LEU A 322 6.00 6.67 5.47
CA LEU A 322 4.64 7.22 5.52
C LEU A 322 4.24 7.61 6.95
N LEU A 323 4.48 6.74 7.94
CA LEU A 323 4.13 7.01 9.34
C LEU A 323 4.96 8.15 9.95
N ASP A 324 6.18 8.37 9.46
CA ASP A 324 7.08 9.43 9.92
C ASP A 324 6.91 10.75 9.12
N ALA A 325 6.04 10.75 8.09
CA ALA A 325 5.74 11.97 7.34
C ALA A 325 5.16 13.05 8.26
N GLU A 326 5.45 14.30 7.94
CA GLU A 326 5.00 15.46 8.71
C GLU A 326 3.47 15.56 8.69
N GLU A 327 2.86 15.65 9.86
CA GLU A 327 1.42 15.81 10.02
C GLU A 327 1.05 17.30 9.99
N MET A 328 -0.22 17.58 9.73
CA MET A 328 -0.76 18.92 9.96
C MET A 328 -0.52 19.29 11.43
N GLU A 329 -0.19 20.56 11.67
CA GLU A 329 0.00 21.05 13.04
C GLU A 329 -1.23 20.75 13.90
N GLU A 330 -1.01 20.23 15.11
CA GLU A 330 -2.10 20.07 16.07
C GLU A 330 -2.63 21.45 16.47
N GLU A 331 -3.88 21.70 16.14
CA GLU A 331 -4.55 23.00 16.37
C GLU A 331 -5.17 23.13 17.78
N GLY A 332 -4.65 22.36 18.75
CA GLY A 332 -5.23 22.12 20.07
C GLY A 332 -5.85 23.33 20.78
N ASP A 333 -5.14 24.45 20.80
CA ASP A 333 -5.56 25.68 21.51
C ASP A 333 -6.17 26.76 20.59
N LYS A 334 -6.27 26.52 19.27
CA LYS A 334 -6.90 27.50 18.37
C LYS A 334 -8.40 27.55 18.59
N GLU A 335 -8.95 28.76 18.45
CA GLU A 335 -10.38 28.98 18.58
C GLU A 335 -11.17 28.56 17.32
N GLU A 336 -12.46 28.37 17.47
CA GLU A 336 -13.35 28.19 16.32
C GLU A 336 -13.61 29.56 15.66
N LEU A 337 -13.59 29.58 14.31
CA LEU A 337 -13.93 30.78 13.57
C LEU A 337 -15.41 31.18 13.86
N PRO A 338 -15.66 32.39 14.28
CA PRO A 338 -17.03 32.84 14.60
C PRO A 338 -17.94 32.76 13.36
N ALA A 339 -19.23 33.10 13.55
CA ALA A 339 -20.14 33.27 12.42
C ALA A 339 -19.63 34.41 11.52
N ILE A 340 -19.46 34.10 10.23
CA ILE A 340 -18.90 35.03 9.24
C ILE A 340 -19.96 35.53 8.27
N VAL A 341 -19.78 36.77 7.80
CA VAL A 341 -20.57 37.39 6.73
C VAL A 341 -19.94 37.09 5.38
N GLY A 342 -18.60 37.03 5.31
CA GLY A 342 -17.87 36.61 4.14
C GLY A 342 -17.06 37.70 3.44
N ASP A 343 -16.57 38.71 4.16
CA ASP A 343 -15.56 39.67 3.65
C ASP A 343 -14.20 38.96 3.61
N VAL A 344 -13.54 38.90 2.45
CA VAL A 344 -12.29 38.15 2.27
C VAL A 344 -11.17 39.06 1.79
N GLN A 345 -10.04 39.03 2.50
CA GLN A 345 -8.88 39.88 2.17
C GLN A 345 -7.59 39.04 2.12
N PHE A 346 -6.85 39.16 1.03
CA PHE A 346 -5.45 38.71 0.92
C PHE A 346 -4.56 39.95 1.06
N LYS A 347 -3.69 39.97 2.03
CA LYS A 347 -2.79 41.09 2.37
C LYS A 347 -1.37 40.71 2.21
N HIS A 348 -0.72 41.20 1.16
CA HIS A 348 0.71 40.96 0.88
C HIS A 348 1.10 39.46 0.92
N VAL A 349 0.23 38.60 0.37
CA VAL A 349 0.44 37.15 0.45
C VAL A 349 1.51 36.71 -0.53
N SER A 350 2.52 36.00 0.02
CA SER A 350 3.53 35.30 -0.76
C SER A 350 3.40 33.80 -0.56
N PHE A 351 3.57 33.03 -1.65
CA PHE A 351 3.44 31.59 -1.61
C PHE A 351 4.25 30.90 -2.71
N GLY A 352 4.77 29.71 -2.40
CA GLY A 352 5.36 28.76 -3.35
C GLY A 352 5.11 27.33 -2.91
N TYR A 353 4.86 26.43 -3.85
CA TYR A 353 4.69 25.00 -3.56
C TYR A 353 5.98 24.34 -3.04
N THR A 354 7.13 24.87 -3.48
CA THR A 354 8.46 24.49 -2.98
C THR A 354 9.19 25.73 -2.47
N PRO A 355 10.09 25.59 -1.47
CA PRO A 355 10.82 26.73 -0.92
C PRO A 355 11.67 27.50 -1.95
N GLU A 356 12.09 26.81 -3.03
CA GLU A 356 12.98 27.36 -4.06
C GLU A 356 12.23 28.22 -5.10
N VAL A 357 10.91 28.02 -5.24
CA VAL A 357 10.12 28.67 -6.30
C VAL A 357 8.95 29.43 -5.72
N THR A 358 9.06 30.75 -5.67
CA THR A 358 7.94 31.63 -5.30
C THR A 358 6.98 31.73 -6.51
N LEU A 359 5.74 31.36 -6.31
CA LEU A 359 4.68 31.46 -7.32
C LEU A 359 3.95 32.81 -7.20
N MET A 360 3.65 33.23 -5.96
CA MET A 360 2.97 34.49 -5.64
C MET A 360 3.90 35.33 -4.78
N GLU A 361 4.19 36.58 -5.19
CA GLU A 361 5.17 37.44 -4.49
C GLU A 361 4.50 38.47 -3.57
N ASP A 362 3.39 39.07 -3.99
CA ASP A 362 2.69 40.13 -3.26
C ASP A 362 1.20 40.16 -3.67
N LEU A 363 0.50 39.06 -3.40
CA LEU A 363 -0.89 38.93 -3.79
C LEU A 363 -1.79 39.74 -2.86
N ASN A 364 -2.52 40.71 -3.44
CA ASN A 364 -3.48 41.56 -2.75
C ASN A 364 -4.86 41.43 -3.39
N ILE A 365 -5.85 40.97 -2.61
CA ILE A 365 -7.24 40.80 -3.03
C ILE A 365 -8.14 41.34 -1.92
N ASP A 366 -9.17 42.15 -2.27
CA ASP A 366 -10.18 42.63 -1.36
C ASP A 366 -11.57 42.33 -1.96
N VAL A 367 -12.35 41.47 -1.28
CA VAL A 367 -13.68 41.00 -1.70
C VAL A 367 -14.66 41.28 -0.59
N LYS A 368 -15.74 41.98 -0.90
CA LYS A 368 -16.80 42.30 0.06
C LYS A 368 -17.81 41.17 0.19
N ALA A 369 -18.41 41.08 1.36
CA ALA A 369 -19.44 40.09 1.62
C ALA A 369 -20.57 40.18 0.59
N GLY A 370 -20.92 39.02 0.01
CA GLY A 370 -21.95 38.90 -1.03
C GLY A 370 -21.49 39.22 -2.44
N GLU A 371 -20.20 39.58 -2.67
CA GLU A 371 -19.68 39.80 -4.03
C GLU A 371 -19.38 38.44 -4.73
N THR A 372 -19.69 38.39 -6.02
CA THR A 372 -19.25 37.33 -6.92
C THR A 372 -17.95 37.73 -7.62
N VAL A 373 -16.89 36.98 -7.39
CA VAL A 373 -15.55 37.25 -7.93
C VAL A 373 -15.18 36.19 -8.97
N ALA A 374 -15.00 36.63 -10.22
CA ALA A 374 -14.49 35.75 -11.28
C ALA A 374 -12.95 35.77 -11.34
N ILE A 375 -12.32 34.61 -11.26
CA ILE A 375 -10.88 34.47 -11.42
C ILE A 375 -10.59 33.99 -12.84
N VAL A 376 -9.89 34.81 -13.64
CA VAL A 376 -9.58 34.55 -15.04
C VAL A 376 -8.08 34.59 -15.30
N GLY A 377 -7.60 33.83 -16.28
CA GLY A 377 -6.19 33.80 -16.68
C GLY A 377 -5.84 32.52 -17.41
N PRO A 378 -4.67 32.45 -18.06
CA PRO A 378 -4.21 31.25 -18.77
C PRO A 378 -4.02 30.06 -17.82
N THR A 379 -3.89 28.87 -18.40
CA THR A 379 -3.52 27.67 -17.62
C THR A 379 -2.17 27.90 -16.92
N GLY A 380 -2.07 27.52 -15.65
CA GLY A 380 -0.87 27.75 -14.84
C GLY A 380 -0.73 29.17 -14.28
N ALA A 381 -1.75 30.04 -14.41
CA ALA A 381 -1.72 31.39 -13.86
C ALA A 381 -1.82 31.47 -12.33
N GLY A 382 -2.14 30.37 -11.63
CA GLY A 382 -2.30 30.33 -10.18
C GLY A 382 -3.74 30.43 -9.67
N LYS A 383 -4.76 30.30 -10.55
CA LYS A 383 -6.18 30.41 -10.18
C LYS A 383 -6.58 29.43 -9.07
N THR A 384 -6.30 28.13 -9.25
CA THR A 384 -6.59 27.10 -8.27
C THR A 384 -5.76 27.28 -6.98
N THR A 385 -4.57 27.88 -7.09
CA THR A 385 -3.72 28.15 -5.92
C THR A 385 -4.39 29.18 -4.98
N VAL A 386 -5.03 30.23 -5.49
CA VAL A 386 -5.80 31.19 -4.66
C VAL A 386 -6.86 30.45 -3.83
N ILE A 387 -7.56 29.52 -4.47
CA ILE A 387 -8.59 28.69 -3.82
C ILE A 387 -7.96 27.79 -2.74
N ASN A 388 -6.86 27.12 -3.07
CA ASN A 388 -6.16 26.23 -2.14
C ASN A 388 -5.66 26.97 -0.89
N LEU A 389 -5.21 28.22 -1.06
CA LEU A 389 -4.79 29.07 0.05
C LEU A 389 -5.98 29.53 0.90
N LEU A 390 -7.11 29.89 0.29
CA LEU A 390 -8.33 30.28 1.02
C LEU A 390 -8.88 29.10 1.85
N MET A 391 -8.82 27.88 1.31
CA MET A 391 -9.20 26.62 2.01
C MET A 391 -8.16 26.15 3.02
N ARG A 392 -7.01 26.84 3.08
CA ARG A 392 -5.87 26.44 3.90
C ARG A 392 -5.49 24.97 3.68
N PHE A 393 -5.44 24.55 2.38
CA PHE A 393 -4.82 23.29 1.98
C PHE A 393 -3.30 23.39 1.96
N TYR A 394 -2.82 24.64 1.83
CA TYR A 394 -1.42 25.04 1.92
C TYR A 394 -1.31 26.30 2.79
N ASP A 395 -0.28 26.37 3.60
CA ASP A 395 0.01 27.57 4.37
C ASP A 395 0.80 28.59 3.53
N ILE A 396 0.54 29.88 3.76
CA ILE A 396 1.25 30.99 3.09
C ILE A 396 2.68 31.13 3.62
N THR A 397 3.59 31.62 2.78
CA THR A 397 4.98 31.90 3.19
C THR A 397 5.08 33.23 3.96
N SER A 398 4.33 34.24 3.56
CA SER A 398 4.24 35.54 4.25
C SER A 398 2.94 36.25 3.91
N GLY A 399 2.62 37.30 4.66
CA GLY A 399 1.36 38.05 4.53
C GLY A 399 0.25 37.51 5.45
N ALA A 400 -1.00 37.79 5.10
CA ALA A 400 -2.16 37.30 5.83
C ALA A 400 -3.36 37.10 4.89
N ILE A 401 -4.18 36.08 5.17
CA ILE A 401 -5.51 35.90 4.57
C ILE A 401 -6.52 36.07 5.70
N GLU A 402 -7.43 37.03 5.53
CA GLU A 402 -8.41 37.35 6.54
C GLU A 402 -9.85 37.13 6.01
N ILE A 403 -10.71 36.62 6.90
CA ILE A 403 -12.15 36.54 6.67
C ILE A 403 -12.85 37.35 7.77
N ASP A 404 -13.62 38.38 7.39
CA ASP A 404 -14.25 39.36 8.30
C ASP A 404 -13.27 39.97 9.32
N GLY A 405 -12.01 40.22 8.89
CA GLY A 405 -10.92 40.75 9.73
C GLY A 405 -10.25 39.72 10.64
N HIS A 406 -10.58 38.43 10.53
CA HIS A 406 -9.98 37.33 11.26
C HIS A 406 -8.93 36.62 10.40
N ASN A 407 -7.69 36.56 10.83
CA ASN A 407 -6.66 35.80 10.12
C ASN A 407 -6.97 34.29 10.19
N ILE A 408 -7.12 33.63 9.03
CA ILE A 408 -7.47 32.19 8.95
C ILE A 408 -6.46 31.26 9.63
N GLN A 409 -5.22 31.71 9.83
CA GLN A 409 -4.17 30.91 10.50
C GLN A 409 -4.38 30.81 12.03
N ASP A 410 -5.13 31.75 12.62
CA ASP A 410 -5.36 31.79 14.06
C ASP A 410 -6.50 30.85 14.52
N TYR A 411 -7.25 30.28 13.58
CA TYR A 411 -8.43 29.46 13.83
C TYR A 411 -8.24 28.01 13.41
N LYS A 412 -9.11 27.13 13.95
CA LYS A 412 -9.15 25.72 13.56
C LYS A 412 -9.54 25.57 12.09
N VAL A 413 -8.81 24.74 11.36
CA VAL A 413 -9.04 24.47 9.92
C VAL A 413 -10.43 23.90 9.69
N ASP A 414 -10.91 23.00 10.55
CA ASP A 414 -12.24 22.42 10.42
C ASP A 414 -13.35 23.46 10.56
N SER A 415 -13.17 24.43 11.47
CA SER A 415 -14.08 25.55 11.63
C SER A 415 -14.08 26.46 10.40
N LEU A 416 -12.92 26.77 9.83
CA LEU A 416 -12.78 27.51 8.58
C LEU A 416 -13.50 26.79 7.43
N ARG A 417 -13.17 25.51 7.21
CA ARG A 417 -13.73 24.70 6.11
C ARG A 417 -15.23 24.51 6.23
N SER A 418 -15.78 24.51 7.45
CA SER A 418 -17.23 24.45 7.65
C SER A 418 -17.97 25.70 7.15
N LYS A 419 -17.28 26.83 6.97
CA LYS A 419 -17.84 28.10 6.47
C LYS A 419 -17.69 28.29 4.97
N VAL A 420 -16.93 27.41 4.30
CA VAL A 420 -16.63 27.49 2.87
C VAL A 420 -17.18 26.26 2.16
N GLY A 421 -18.03 26.43 1.17
CA GLY A 421 -18.53 25.36 0.31
C GLY A 421 -17.74 25.30 -1.00
N MET A 422 -17.44 24.11 -1.48
CA MET A 422 -16.64 23.94 -2.69
C MET A 422 -17.32 23.01 -3.68
N VAL A 423 -17.40 23.45 -4.94
CA VAL A 423 -17.81 22.65 -6.09
C VAL A 423 -16.64 22.58 -7.06
N LEU A 424 -16.02 21.40 -7.14
CA LEU A 424 -14.84 21.14 -7.96
C LEU A 424 -15.20 20.81 -9.41
N GLN A 425 -14.25 21.01 -10.31
CA GLN A 425 -14.34 20.58 -11.70
C GLN A 425 -14.52 19.06 -11.80
N ASP A 426 -13.70 18.29 -11.07
CA ASP A 426 -13.81 16.83 -10.98
C ASP A 426 -14.88 16.47 -9.96
N THR A 427 -16.00 15.95 -10.47
CA THR A 427 -17.13 15.54 -9.64
C THR A 427 -16.88 14.18 -8.99
N TRP A 428 -16.56 14.17 -7.68
CA TRP A 428 -16.38 12.93 -6.94
C TRP A 428 -17.62 12.54 -6.14
N LEU A 429 -18.12 11.33 -6.37
CA LEU A 429 -19.20 10.74 -5.59
C LEU A 429 -18.67 9.46 -4.90
N PHE A 430 -19.01 9.32 -3.63
CA PHE A 430 -18.65 8.15 -2.86
C PHE A 430 -19.57 6.96 -3.18
N LYS A 431 -19.05 5.75 -3.02
CA LYS A 431 -19.85 4.55 -3.11
C LYS A 431 -20.95 4.56 -2.03
N GLY A 432 -22.21 4.53 -2.46
CA GLY A 432 -23.37 4.67 -1.59
C GLY A 432 -24.59 5.16 -2.35
N THR A 433 -25.67 5.49 -1.64
CA THR A 433 -26.90 6.03 -2.24
C THR A 433 -26.72 7.50 -2.66
N ILE A 434 -27.57 7.98 -3.56
CA ILE A 434 -27.65 9.41 -3.90
C ILE A 434 -27.92 10.25 -2.64
N ARG A 435 -28.82 9.78 -1.78
CA ARG A 435 -29.15 10.42 -0.50
C ARG A 435 -27.92 10.61 0.39
N GLU A 436 -27.13 9.55 0.58
CA GLU A 436 -25.90 9.59 1.36
C GLU A 436 -24.87 10.53 0.76
N ASN A 437 -24.75 10.54 -0.57
CA ASN A 437 -23.84 11.45 -1.27
C ASN A 437 -24.21 12.93 -1.09
N ILE A 438 -25.49 13.30 -1.12
CA ILE A 438 -25.92 14.67 -0.85
C ILE A 438 -25.72 15.00 0.64
N ARG A 439 -26.08 14.07 1.55
CA ARG A 439 -25.97 14.22 3.00
C ARG A 439 -24.52 14.27 3.50
N TYR A 440 -23.54 13.94 2.66
CA TYR A 440 -22.12 13.88 3.03
C TYR A 440 -21.59 15.16 3.69
N SER A 441 -22.06 16.34 3.25
CA SER A 441 -21.65 17.63 3.81
C SER A 441 -22.28 17.94 5.18
N ARG A 442 -23.41 17.31 5.52
CA ARG A 442 -24.10 17.48 6.79
C ARG A 442 -24.80 16.18 7.19
N PRO A 443 -24.10 15.26 7.89
CA PRO A 443 -24.59 13.92 8.21
C PRO A 443 -25.89 13.87 9.03
N ASP A 444 -26.18 14.90 9.80
CA ASP A 444 -27.36 15.07 10.65
C ASP A 444 -28.57 15.67 9.91
N ALA A 445 -28.45 16.01 8.61
CA ALA A 445 -29.53 16.54 7.82
C ALA A 445 -30.69 15.55 7.65
N THR A 446 -31.93 16.05 7.72
CA THR A 446 -33.13 15.24 7.50
C THR A 446 -33.31 14.88 6.01
N ASP A 447 -34.16 13.89 5.74
CA ASP A 447 -34.48 13.51 4.36
C ASP A 447 -35.15 14.65 3.58
N GLU A 448 -35.98 15.45 4.28
CA GLU A 448 -36.64 16.63 3.70
C GLU A 448 -35.62 17.68 3.29
N GLU A 449 -34.60 17.96 4.11
CA GLU A 449 -33.53 18.90 3.80
C GLU A 449 -32.69 18.41 2.61
N VAL A 450 -32.38 17.12 2.52
CA VAL A 450 -31.70 16.52 1.38
C VAL A 450 -32.52 16.71 0.08
N VAL A 451 -33.81 16.41 0.12
CA VAL A 451 -34.72 16.62 -1.02
C VAL A 451 -34.80 18.10 -1.40
N GLN A 452 -34.86 18.99 -0.42
CA GLN A 452 -34.91 20.43 -0.68
C GLN A 452 -33.63 20.95 -1.34
N ALA A 453 -32.46 20.49 -0.87
CA ALA A 453 -31.18 20.81 -1.48
C ALA A 453 -31.10 20.31 -2.92
N ALA A 454 -31.56 19.07 -3.17
CA ALA A 454 -31.62 18.50 -4.51
C ALA A 454 -32.57 19.29 -5.46
N LYS A 455 -33.69 19.81 -4.96
CA LYS A 455 -34.58 20.69 -5.75
C LYS A 455 -33.91 21.99 -6.11
N GLN A 456 -33.24 22.64 -5.16
CA GLN A 456 -32.50 23.88 -5.38
C GLN A 456 -31.35 23.69 -6.39
N ALA A 457 -30.72 22.52 -6.38
CA ALA A 457 -29.69 22.12 -7.35
C ALA A 457 -30.26 21.63 -8.70
N PHE A 458 -31.57 21.66 -8.93
CA PHE A 458 -32.25 21.10 -10.11
C PHE A 458 -31.96 19.61 -10.33
N ALA A 459 -31.61 18.86 -9.29
CA ALA A 459 -31.31 17.44 -9.32
C ALA A 459 -32.54 16.53 -9.07
N ASP A 460 -33.58 17.03 -8.33
CA ASP A 460 -34.73 16.23 -7.91
C ASP A 460 -35.46 15.55 -9.08
N ASP A 461 -35.61 16.25 -10.22
CA ASP A 461 -36.32 15.75 -11.38
C ASP A 461 -35.70 14.53 -12.01
N PHE A 462 -34.38 14.45 -12.12
CA PHE A 462 -33.72 13.27 -12.65
C PHE A 462 -33.63 12.16 -11.60
N ILE A 463 -33.39 12.51 -10.32
CA ILE A 463 -33.31 11.53 -9.23
C ILE A 463 -34.62 10.73 -9.16
N ARG A 464 -35.79 11.40 -9.21
CA ARG A 464 -37.10 10.75 -9.17
C ARG A 464 -37.43 9.88 -10.38
N LYS A 465 -36.73 10.04 -11.49
CA LYS A 465 -36.85 9.20 -12.68
C LYS A 465 -36.02 7.92 -12.61
N LEU A 466 -35.08 7.83 -11.69
CA LEU A 466 -34.33 6.61 -11.45
C LEU A 466 -35.21 5.57 -10.74
N PRO A 467 -35.03 4.26 -11.00
CA PRO A 467 -35.88 3.21 -10.43
C PRO A 467 -36.01 3.29 -8.89
N ASP A 468 -34.90 3.56 -8.19
CA ASP A 468 -34.85 3.62 -6.73
C ASP A 468 -34.80 5.06 -6.20
N GLY A 469 -34.94 6.07 -7.07
CA GLY A 469 -34.95 7.48 -6.69
C GLY A 469 -33.70 7.87 -5.89
N TYR A 470 -33.90 8.47 -4.71
CA TYR A 470 -32.82 8.88 -3.80
C TYR A 470 -32.02 7.70 -3.21
N ASP A 471 -32.57 6.51 -3.23
CA ASP A 471 -31.91 5.30 -2.72
C ASP A 471 -31.14 4.55 -3.82
N THR A 472 -31.09 5.12 -5.04
CA THR A 472 -30.25 4.63 -6.14
C THR A 472 -28.80 4.57 -5.69
N TYR A 473 -28.18 3.41 -5.81
CA TYR A 473 -26.81 3.15 -5.39
C TYR A 473 -25.83 3.53 -6.48
N ILE A 474 -24.83 4.32 -6.12
CA ILE A 474 -23.76 4.81 -7.00
C ILE A 474 -22.48 4.02 -6.72
N THR A 475 -21.81 3.57 -7.78
CA THR A 475 -20.44 3.02 -7.76
C THR A 475 -19.61 3.72 -8.84
N GLU A 476 -18.30 3.59 -8.82
CA GLU A 476 -17.43 4.12 -9.89
C GLU A 476 -17.78 3.57 -11.28
N GLU A 477 -18.29 2.34 -11.35
CA GLU A 477 -18.66 1.61 -12.56
C GLU A 477 -20.09 1.89 -13.03
N THR A 478 -20.89 2.67 -12.29
CA THR A 478 -22.28 2.95 -12.65
C THR A 478 -22.37 4.00 -13.75
N ASP A 479 -22.58 3.55 -14.99
CA ASP A 479 -22.86 4.41 -16.15
C ASP A 479 -24.28 4.98 -16.19
N ASN A 480 -25.08 4.78 -15.12
CA ASN A 480 -26.48 5.20 -15.06
C ASN A 480 -26.67 6.70 -14.72
N ILE A 481 -25.59 7.41 -14.41
CA ILE A 481 -25.59 8.86 -14.08
C ILE A 481 -24.57 9.59 -14.95
N SER A 482 -25.06 10.56 -15.76
CA SER A 482 -24.19 11.36 -16.62
C SER A 482 -23.28 12.30 -15.82
N GLY A 483 -22.16 12.76 -16.44
CA GLY A 483 -21.23 13.72 -15.81
C GLY A 483 -21.95 14.98 -15.31
N GLY A 484 -22.88 15.54 -16.08
CA GLY A 484 -23.67 16.69 -15.66
C GLY A 484 -24.61 16.39 -14.47
N GLN A 485 -25.20 15.19 -14.42
CA GLN A 485 -26.01 14.76 -13.27
C GLN A 485 -25.15 14.58 -12.01
N LYS A 486 -23.93 14.02 -12.13
CA LYS A 486 -22.95 13.96 -11.02
C LYS A 486 -22.65 15.36 -10.51
N GLN A 487 -22.47 16.34 -11.40
CA GLN A 487 -22.23 17.73 -11.02
C GLN A 487 -23.41 18.34 -10.27
N LEU A 488 -24.67 18.11 -10.70
CA LEU A 488 -25.85 18.57 -9.96
C LEU A 488 -25.92 17.96 -8.54
N LEU A 489 -25.49 16.71 -8.34
CA LEU A 489 -25.41 16.09 -7.01
C LEU A 489 -24.33 16.75 -6.13
N THR A 490 -23.17 17.11 -6.68
CA THR A 490 -22.14 17.84 -5.91
C THR A 490 -22.58 19.26 -5.57
N ILE A 491 -23.35 19.91 -6.45
CA ILE A 491 -24.00 21.21 -6.18
C ILE A 491 -25.01 21.03 -5.03
N ALA A 492 -25.87 20.00 -5.07
CA ALA A 492 -26.82 19.71 -3.98
C ALA A 492 -26.13 19.51 -2.64
N ARG A 493 -24.98 18.81 -2.64
CA ARG A 493 -24.11 18.64 -1.47
C ARG A 493 -23.64 19.99 -0.91
N ALA A 494 -23.20 20.90 -1.78
CA ALA A 494 -22.74 22.24 -1.39
C ALA A 494 -23.88 23.10 -0.86
N ILE A 495 -25.08 23.06 -1.46
CA ILE A 495 -26.28 23.75 -0.98
C ILE A 495 -26.66 23.26 0.42
N LEU A 496 -26.66 21.95 0.65
CA LEU A 496 -27.01 21.35 1.95
C LEU A 496 -26.07 21.82 3.08
N ALA A 497 -24.79 22.02 2.78
CA ALA A 497 -23.81 22.55 3.72
C ALA A 497 -24.15 24.01 4.15
N SER A 498 -24.82 24.78 3.29
CA SER A 498 -25.22 26.18 3.51
C SER A 498 -24.09 27.10 4.03
N PRO A 499 -22.92 27.12 3.40
CA PRO A 499 -21.78 27.92 3.84
C PRO A 499 -22.00 29.43 3.58
N SER A 500 -21.10 30.26 4.15
CA SER A 500 -21.11 31.73 3.91
C SER A 500 -20.32 32.10 2.65
N ILE A 501 -19.31 31.30 2.30
CA ILE A 501 -18.47 31.54 1.13
C ILE A 501 -18.56 30.31 0.21
N PHE A 502 -18.70 30.53 -1.10
CA PHE A 502 -18.64 29.48 -2.10
C PHE A 502 -17.41 29.60 -3.00
N ILE A 503 -16.88 28.45 -3.35
CA ILE A 503 -15.82 28.27 -4.33
C ILE A 503 -16.34 27.37 -5.43
N LEU A 504 -16.33 27.86 -6.66
CA LEU A 504 -16.94 27.21 -7.81
C LEU A 504 -15.89 27.09 -8.92
N ASP A 505 -15.60 25.84 -9.36
CA ASP A 505 -14.76 25.59 -10.52
C ASP A 505 -15.66 25.18 -11.71
N GLU A 506 -15.73 26.04 -12.74
CA GLU A 506 -16.78 26.01 -13.77
C GLU A 506 -16.47 25.13 -14.97
N ALA A 507 -15.45 24.28 -14.95
CA ALA A 507 -15.12 23.46 -16.10
C ALA A 507 -16.18 22.37 -16.36
N THR A 508 -17.11 22.64 -17.29
CA THR A 508 -18.10 21.68 -17.80
C THR A 508 -17.68 21.23 -19.21
N SER A 509 -16.71 20.32 -19.31
CA SER A 509 -16.43 19.64 -20.57
C SER A 509 -17.35 18.42 -20.71
N ASN A 510 -17.97 18.22 -21.88
CA ASN A 510 -18.79 17.07 -22.26
C ASN A 510 -20.18 16.94 -21.56
N VAL A 511 -20.88 18.05 -21.31
CA VAL A 511 -22.25 18.04 -20.79
C VAL A 511 -23.22 18.48 -21.89
N ASP A 512 -24.40 17.85 -21.99
CA ASP A 512 -25.43 18.28 -22.93
C ASP A 512 -25.98 19.66 -22.58
N THR A 513 -26.44 20.43 -23.58
CA THR A 513 -26.88 21.82 -23.44
C THR A 513 -28.01 22.00 -22.42
N ARG A 514 -28.90 21.02 -22.25
CA ARG A 514 -30.02 21.11 -21.29
C ARG A 514 -29.51 20.98 -19.87
N THR A 515 -28.70 20.00 -19.59
CA THR A 515 -28.07 19.79 -18.27
C THR A 515 -27.12 20.96 -17.95
N GLU A 516 -26.40 21.46 -18.95
CA GLU A 516 -25.56 22.65 -18.80
C GLU A 516 -26.36 23.89 -18.32
N MET A 517 -27.54 24.13 -18.90
CA MET A 517 -28.42 25.23 -18.42
C MET A 517 -28.92 25.00 -16.99
N GLN A 518 -29.16 23.75 -16.59
CA GLN A 518 -29.56 23.44 -15.21
C GLN A 518 -28.42 23.67 -14.23
N ILE A 519 -27.21 23.26 -14.58
CA ILE A 519 -26.00 23.53 -13.78
C ILE A 519 -25.80 25.02 -13.62
N GLN A 520 -25.92 25.82 -14.70
CA GLN A 520 -25.77 27.27 -14.62
C GLN A 520 -26.80 27.89 -13.68
N LYS A 521 -28.08 27.51 -13.79
CA LYS A 521 -29.14 28.00 -12.88
C LYS A 521 -28.88 27.61 -11.42
N ALA A 522 -28.36 26.40 -11.19
CA ALA A 522 -28.02 25.94 -9.85
C ALA A 522 -26.85 26.74 -9.27
N MET A 523 -25.85 27.04 -10.10
CA MET A 523 -24.70 27.89 -9.73
C MET A 523 -25.14 29.31 -9.42
N ASP A 524 -25.96 29.91 -10.30
CA ASP A 524 -26.49 31.25 -10.08
C ASP A 524 -27.29 31.34 -8.76
N HIS A 525 -28.11 30.32 -8.48
CA HIS A 525 -28.87 30.23 -7.22
C HIS A 525 -27.99 30.13 -5.97
N ILE A 526 -26.88 29.38 -6.04
CA ILE A 526 -25.92 29.29 -4.92
C ILE A 526 -25.25 30.63 -4.64
N MET A 527 -24.93 31.39 -5.70
CA MET A 527 -24.19 32.65 -5.60
C MET A 527 -25.06 33.80 -5.06
N GLU A 528 -26.39 33.67 -5.10
CA GLU A 528 -27.30 34.70 -4.59
C GLU A 528 -27.02 35.02 -3.12
N HIS A 529 -26.65 36.29 -2.84
CA HIS A 529 -26.37 36.81 -1.49
C HIS A 529 -25.23 36.11 -0.72
N LYS A 530 -24.32 35.40 -1.44
CA LYS A 530 -23.14 34.73 -0.87
C LYS A 530 -21.88 35.24 -1.52
N THR A 531 -20.83 35.35 -0.73
CA THR A 531 -19.49 35.61 -1.29
C THR A 531 -19.05 34.42 -2.11
N SER A 532 -18.75 34.63 -3.39
CA SER A 532 -18.48 33.55 -4.31
C SER A 532 -17.21 33.78 -5.11
N PHE A 533 -16.28 32.80 -5.07
CA PHE A 533 -15.09 32.77 -5.93
C PHE A 533 -15.32 31.77 -7.05
N VAL A 534 -15.29 32.24 -8.31
CA VAL A 534 -15.57 31.41 -9.48
C VAL A 534 -14.34 31.36 -10.38
N ILE A 535 -13.77 30.17 -10.60
CA ILE A 535 -12.78 29.97 -11.68
C ILE A 535 -13.59 29.92 -12.98
N ALA A 536 -13.67 31.07 -13.65
CA ALA A 536 -14.62 31.25 -14.75
C ALA A 536 -14.00 30.84 -16.09
N HIS A 537 -14.66 29.89 -16.75
CA HIS A 537 -14.41 29.48 -18.14
C HIS A 537 -15.50 29.88 -19.12
N ARG A 538 -16.60 30.49 -18.60
CA ARG A 538 -17.74 30.92 -19.40
C ARG A 538 -17.86 32.43 -19.41
N LEU A 539 -18.23 32.92 -20.59
CA LEU A 539 -18.42 34.37 -20.80
C LEU A 539 -19.52 34.94 -19.92
N SER A 540 -20.64 34.23 -19.74
CA SER A 540 -21.76 34.66 -18.90
C SER A 540 -21.35 34.93 -17.46
N THR A 541 -20.59 34.02 -16.86
CA THR A 541 -20.11 34.13 -15.48
C THR A 541 -19.13 35.30 -15.32
N ILE A 542 -18.23 35.48 -16.29
CA ILE A 542 -17.27 36.59 -16.28
C ILE A 542 -17.97 37.93 -16.37
N ARG A 543 -18.97 38.05 -17.24
CA ARG A 543 -19.71 39.33 -17.43
C ARG A 543 -20.59 39.74 -16.26
N ASN A 544 -21.15 38.74 -15.57
CA ASN A 544 -22.09 38.98 -14.46
C ASN A 544 -21.36 39.08 -13.10
N ALA A 545 -20.06 38.88 -13.04
CA ALA A 545 -19.29 39.00 -11.81
C ALA A 545 -19.16 40.47 -11.36
N ASP A 546 -19.30 40.69 -10.06
CA ASP A 546 -19.11 42.01 -9.45
C ASP A 546 -17.65 42.48 -9.56
N LYS A 547 -16.73 41.53 -9.52
CA LYS A 547 -15.30 41.77 -9.64
C LYS A 547 -14.62 40.65 -10.43
N ILE A 548 -13.71 41.03 -11.31
CA ILE A 548 -12.86 40.09 -12.05
C ILE A 548 -11.42 40.28 -11.59
N LEU A 549 -10.77 39.18 -11.22
CA LEU A 549 -9.33 39.07 -10.92
C LEU A 549 -8.64 38.44 -12.10
N VAL A 550 -7.79 39.20 -12.75
CA VAL A 550 -6.99 38.72 -13.90
C VAL A 550 -5.65 38.29 -13.43
N MET A 551 -5.39 36.98 -13.52
CA MET A 551 -4.18 36.37 -13.01
C MET A 551 -3.17 36.02 -14.12
N GLN A 552 -1.90 36.29 -13.85
CA GLN A 552 -0.78 35.87 -14.67
C GLN A 552 0.42 35.55 -13.79
N LYS A 553 1.04 34.37 -13.99
CA LYS A 553 2.25 33.95 -13.26
C LYS A 553 2.12 34.12 -11.74
N GLY A 554 1.00 33.70 -11.17
CA GLY A 554 0.75 33.71 -9.74
C GLY A 554 0.23 35.03 -9.16
N ASN A 555 0.26 36.14 -9.88
CA ASN A 555 -0.15 37.44 -9.37
C ASN A 555 -1.41 37.96 -10.07
N VAL A 556 -2.17 38.81 -9.36
CA VAL A 556 -3.27 39.58 -9.93
C VAL A 556 -2.70 40.82 -10.62
N ILE A 557 -2.81 40.84 -11.96
CA ILE A 557 -2.26 41.93 -12.79
C ILE A 557 -3.29 43.02 -13.11
N GLU A 558 -4.58 42.67 -13.13
CA GLU A 558 -5.70 43.58 -13.34
C GLU A 558 -6.87 43.15 -12.46
N GLN A 559 -7.63 44.11 -11.95
CA GLN A 559 -8.90 43.88 -11.25
C GLN A 559 -9.91 44.98 -11.53
N GLY A 560 -11.18 44.61 -11.55
CA GLY A 560 -12.30 45.50 -11.81
C GLY A 560 -13.52 44.81 -12.40
N THR A 561 -14.52 45.56 -12.84
CA THR A 561 -15.69 45.02 -13.54
C THR A 561 -15.35 44.70 -15.01
N HIS A 562 -16.21 43.93 -15.66
CA HIS A 562 -16.06 43.58 -17.07
C HIS A 562 -15.88 44.83 -17.97
N GLU A 563 -16.72 45.86 -17.76
CA GLU A 563 -16.71 47.10 -18.55
C GLU A 563 -15.43 47.92 -18.31
N GLU A 564 -14.99 48.03 -17.05
CA GLU A 564 -13.76 48.74 -16.69
C GLU A 564 -12.53 48.09 -17.30
N LEU A 565 -12.44 46.76 -17.24
CA LEU A 565 -11.29 46.02 -17.77
C LEU A 565 -11.24 46.02 -19.29
N LEU A 566 -12.39 46.00 -19.99
CA LEU A 566 -12.44 46.17 -21.44
C LEU A 566 -12.01 47.60 -21.84
N ALA A 567 -12.46 48.62 -21.11
CA ALA A 567 -12.09 49.99 -21.36
C ALA A 567 -10.59 50.28 -21.21
N LYS A 568 -9.91 49.57 -20.28
CA LYS A 568 -8.46 49.65 -20.07
C LYS A 568 -7.63 49.10 -21.25
N GLN A 569 -8.24 48.30 -22.17
CA GLN A 569 -7.58 47.65 -23.29
C GLN A 569 -6.30 46.88 -22.90
N GLY A 570 -6.27 46.36 -21.68
CA GLY A 570 -5.15 45.65 -21.09
C GLY A 570 -5.12 44.15 -21.43
N PHE A 571 -4.50 43.36 -20.54
CA PHE A 571 -4.38 41.91 -20.71
C PHE A 571 -5.73 41.20 -20.76
N TYR A 572 -6.69 41.63 -19.93
CA TYR A 572 -8.06 41.12 -19.94
C TYR A 572 -8.73 41.30 -21.32
N ALA A 573 -8.65 42.48 -21.89
CA ALA A 573 -9.26 42.76 -23.21
C ALA A 573 -8.63 41.89 -24.32
N GLY A 574 -7.30 41.60 -24.23
CA GLY A 574 -6.62 40.67 -25.12
C GLY A 574 -7.10 39.23 -24.95
N LEU A 575 -7.22 38.77 -23.69
CA LEU A 575 -7.69 37.42 -23.36
C LEU A 575 -9.15 37.22 -23.83
N TYR A 576 -9.99 38.22 -23.57
CA TYR A 576 -11.41 38.23 -23.97
C TYR A 576 -11.57 38.07 -25.49
N ARG A 577 -10.87 38.89 -26.28
CA ARG A 577 -10.88 38.81 -27.75
C ARG A 577 -10.37 37.47 -28.28
N ALA A 578 -9.30 36.95 -27.68
CA ALA A 578 -8.70 35.68 -28.11
C ALA A 578 -9.58 34.45 -27.80
N GLN A 579 -10.42 34.52 -26.76
CA GLN A 579 -11.19 33.36 -26.28
C GLN A 579 -12.68 33.42 -26.71
N PHE A 580 -13.26 34.62 -26.96
CA PHE A 580 -14.68 34.79 -27.16
C PHE A 580 -15.07 35.61 -28.40
N GLU A 581 -14.13 36.23 -29.10
CA GLU A 581 -14.26 36.86 -30.43
C GLU A 581 -13.42 36.12 -31.48
#